data_d812f8944276165507c56c7e7882f0d5
#
_entry.id   d812f8944276165507c56c7e7882f0d5
#
_cell.length_a   1.000
_cell.length_b   1.000
_cell.length_c   1.000
_cell.angle_alpha   90.00
_cell.angle_beta   90.00
_cell.angle_gamma   90.00
#
_symmetry.space_group_name_H-M   'P 1'
#
loop_
_entity.id
_entity.type
_entity.pdbx_description
1 polymer ?
#
loop_
_entity_poly.entity_id
_entity_poly.type
_entity_poly.pdbx_seq_one_letter_code
_entity_poly.pdbx_strand_id
1 'polypeptide(L)'
;MRPRDILSTNLRALMNARPDLNTLPKLTSRSGVSNGTLDRIRRAAVSTRVDELEKLAAAFGIEAWELLRPAKHAGPSPLAMQLASHLDRTALDPAAHTAAYAAASAVIDALGGKRRGRPAAAAGSSAPRARRSKEGQHA
;
A
#
# COMPACT_ATOMS: atom_id res chain seq x y z
N MET A 1 -2.10 7.04 9.86
CA MET A 1 -0.85 6.81 9.11
C MET A 1 -0.31 8.17 8.68
N ARG A 2 0.92 8.47 9.02
CA ARG A 2 1.52 9.78 8.70
C ARG A 2 2.01 9.79 7.24
N PRO A 3 2.01 10.94 6.55
CA PRO A 3 2.45 11.02 5.15
C PRO A 3 3.85 10.43 4.90
N ARG A 4 4.78 10.60 5.83
CA ARG A 4 6.14 10.02 5.77
C ARG A 4 6.15 8.49 5.79
N ASP A 5 5.20 7.86 6.49
CA ASP A 5 5.08 6.39 6.57
C ASP A 5 4.53 5.84 5.26
N ILE A 6 3.58 6.57 4.66
CA ILE A 6 3.02 6.27 3.33
C ILE A 6 4.13 6.36 2.28
N LEU A 7 4.88 7.46 2.28
CA LEU A 7 5.99 7.68 1.37
C LEU A 7 7.04 6.56 1.49
N SER A 8 7.45 6.22 2.71
CA SER A 8 8.42 5.15 2.97
C SER A 8 7.93 3.80 2.42
N THR A 9 6.66 3.47 2.62
CA THR A 9 6.07 2.23 2.14
C THR A 9 6.01 2.19 0.62
N ASN A 10 5.55 3.27 0.00
CA ASN A 10 5.45 3.37 -1.46
C ASN A 10 6.83 3.37 -2.13
N LEU A 11 7.80 4.09 -1.56
CA LEU A 11 9.16 4.11 -2.06
C LEU A 11 9.79 2.70 -2.08
N ARG A 12 9.64 1.94 -1.00
CA ARG A 12 10.12 0.55 -0.95
C ARG A 12 9.44 -0.33 -1.98
N ALA A 13 8.12 -0.18 -2.15
CA ALA A 13 7.36 -0.95 -3.14
C ALA A 13 7.82 -0.63 -4.56
N LEU A 14 8.03 0.64 -4.90
CA LEU A 14 8.53 1.08 -6.20
C LEU A 14 9.96 0.60 -6.47
N MET A 15 10.85 0.69 -5.48
CA MET A 15 12.21 0.16 -5.60
C MET A 15 12.23 -1.35 -5.83
N ASN A 16 11.36 -2.09 -5.16
CA ASN A 16 11.26 -3.54 -5.35
C ASN A 16 10.68 -3.92 -6.71
N ALA A 17 9.79 -3.09 -7.26
CA ALA A 17 9.18 -3.31 -8.57
C ALA A 17 10.10 -2.95 -9.75
N ARG A 18 11.16 -2.17 -9.51
CA ARG A 18 12.08 -1.66 -10.54
C ARG A 18 13.51 -2.12 -10.27
N PRO A 19 14.02 -3.13 -10.97
CA PRO A 19 15.41 -3.62 -10.82
C PRO A 19 16.49 -2.57 -11.17
N ASP A 20 16.14 -1.63 -12.04
CA ASP A 20 16.99 -0.50 -12.42
C ASP A 20 17.13 0.57 -11.33
N LEU A 21 16.19 0.63 -10.38
CA LEU A 21 16.15 1.61 -9.29
C LEU A 21 16.10 0.96 -7.89
N ASN A 22 16.39 -0.33 -7.79
CA ASN A 22 16.23 -1.11 -6.56
C ASN A 22 17.29 -0.83 -5.48
N THR A 23 18.32 -0.04 -5.78
CA THR A 23 19.35 0.36 -4.82
C THR A 23 19.40 1.88 -4.63
N LEU A 24 19.82 2.31 -3.45
CA LEU A 24 19.93 3.74 -3.15
C LEU A 24 20.89 4.48 -4.09
N PRO A 25 22.08 3.96 -4.44
CA PRO A 25 22.97 4.61 -5.40
C PRO A 25 22.36 4.81 -6.78
N LYS A 26 21.66 3.81 -7.30
CA LYS A 26 20.97 3.90 -8.59
C LYS A 26 19.87 4.97 -8.57
N LEU A 27 19.08 4.98 -7.48
CA LEU A 27 18.03 5.97 -7.31
C LEU A 27 18.61 7.38 -7.13
N THR A 28 19.73 7.54 -6.39
CA THR A 28 20.47 8.80 -6.26
C THR A 28 20.90 9.33 -7.63
N SER A 29 21.51 8.50 -8.45
CA SER A 29 21.95 8.88 -9.80
C SER A 29 20.79 9.32 -10.69
N ARG A 30 19.64 8.70 -10.55
CA ARG A 30 18.47 8.99 -11.38
C ARG A 30 17.67 10.19 -10.89
N SER A 31 17.48 10.33 -9.57
CA SER A 31 16.66 11.38 -8.97
C SER A 31 17.44 12.65 -8.62
N GLY A 32 18.75 12.55 -8.45
CA GLY A 32 19.57 13.64 -7.92
C GLY A 32 19.39 13.91 -6.42
N VAL A 33 18.63 13.07 -5.72
CA VAL A 33 18.47 13.14 -4.26
C VAL A 33 19.61 12.38 -3.58
N SER A 34 20.22 12.96 -2.54
CA SER A 34 21.37 12.34 -1.89
C SER A 34 21.01 10.98 -1.25
N ASN A 35 21.98 10.08 -1.23
CA ASN A 35 21.83 8.74 -0.67
C ASN A 35 21.38 8.77 0.81
N GLY A 36 21.93 9.69 1.61
CA GLY A 36 21.54 9.87 2.99
C GLY A 36 20.10 10.34 3.18
N THR A 37 19.62 11.23 2.30
CA THR A 37 18.22 11.67 2.31
C THR A 37 17.29 10.52 1.93
N LEU A 38 17.63 9.77 0.88
CA LEU A 38 16.85 8.59 0.45
C LEU A 38 16.75 7.53 1.56
N ASP A 39 17.83 7.26 2.27
CA ASP A 39 17.81 6.31 3.38
C ASP A 39 16.92 6.78 4.54
N ARG A 40 16.96 8.07 4.88
CA ARG A 40 16.07 8.66 5.89
C ARG A 40 14.60 8.61 5.47
N ILE A 41 14.29 8.90 4.20
CA ILE A 41 12.93 8.79 3.64
C ILE A 41 12.46 7.33 3.72
N ARG A 42 13.31 6.39 3.31
CA ARG A 42 13.00 4.95 3.35
C ARG A 42 12.70 4.45 4.76
N ARG A 43 13.33 5.03 5.78
CA ARG A 43 13.07 4.72 7.19
C ARG A 43 11.94 5.54 7.82
N ALA A 44 11.28 6.40 7.06
CA ALA A 44 10.30 7.37 7.57
C ALA A 44 10.85 8.28 8.69
N ALA A 45 12.17 8.53 8.70
CA ALA A 45 12.85 9.27 9.74
C ALA A 45 12.71 10.80 9.59
N VAL A 46 12.39 11.29 8.38
CA VAL A 46 12.29 12.72 8.06
C VAL A 46 11.01 13.04 7.29
N SER A 47 10.59 14.29 7.38
CA SER A 47 9.61 14.87 6.46
C SER A 47 10.33 15.29 5.18
N THR A 48 9.83 14.84 4.05
CA THR A 48 10.41 15.10 2.73
C THR A 48 9.90 16.45 2.20
N ARG A 49 10.77 17.22 1.58
CA ARG A 49 10.38 18.45 0.89
C ARG A 49 9.67 18.15 -0.42
N VAL A 50 8.82 19.06 -0.86
CA VAL A 50 8.08 18.90 -2.12
C VAL A 50 9.03 18.73 -3.30
N ASP A 51 10.09 19.51 -3.37
CA ASP A 51 11.10 19.41 -4.44
C ASP A 51 11.77 18.03 -4.49
N GLU A 52 12.01 17.41 -3.34
CA GLU A 52 12.57 16.05 -3.25
C GLU A 52 11.55 15.01 -3.71
N LEU A 53 10.26 15.21 -3.38
CA LEU A 53 9.17 14.36 -3.86
C LEU A 53 9.04 14.40 -5.38
N GLU A 54 9.11 15.60 -5.98
CA GLU A 54 9.06 15.77 -7.43
C GLU A 54 10.23 15.07 -8.12
N LYS A 55 11.45 15.22 -7.61
CA LYS A 55 12.64 14.54 -8.12
C LYS A 55 12.53 13.03 -8.04
N LEU A 56 11.98 12.51 -6.94
CA LEU A 56 11.74 11.06 -6.77
C LEU A 56 10.66 10.57 -7.73
N ALA A 57 9.56 11.28 -7.83
CA ALA A 57 8.46 10.94 -8.74
C ALA A 57 8.93 10.91 -10.19
N ALA A 58 9.69 11.91 -10.62
CA ALA A 58 10.29 11.98 -11.95
C ALA A 58 11.22 10.79 -12.23
N ALA A 59 12.02 10.34 -11.24
CA ALA A 59 12.89 9.19 -11.39
C ALA A 59 12.11 7.89 -11.65
N PHE A 60 10.92 7.76 -11.07
CA PHE A 60 10.03 6.62 -11.28
C PHE A 60 9.06 6.80 -12.46
N GLY A 61 8.96 8.01 -13.02
CA GLY A 61 8.02 8.35 -14.10
C GLY A 61 6.56 8.38 -13.64
N ILE A 62 6.32 8.83 -12.42
CA ILE A 62 4.99 8.98 -11.79
C ILE A 62 4.80 10.41 -11.29
N GLU A 63 3.58 10.74 -10.91
CA GLU A 63 3.27 12.04 -10.31
C GLU A 63 3.63 12.08 -8.81
N ALA A 64 4.05 13.25 -8.29
CA ALA A 64 4.49 13.41 -6.90
C ALA A 64 3.42 12.99 -5.88
N TRP A 65 2.15 13.25 -6.16
CA TRP A 65 1.04 12.87 -5.27
C TRP A 65 0.85 11.34 -5.17
N GLU A 66 1.24 10.58 -6.20
CA GLU A 66 1.16 9.11 -6.18
C GLU A 66 2.09 8.51 -5.14
N LEU A 67 3.24 9.15 -4.88
CA LEU A 67 4.14 8.75 -3.79
C LEU A 67 3.50 8.87 -2.40
N LEU A 68 2.54 9.79 -2.24
CA LEU A 68 1.82 10.02 -0.98
C LEU A 68 0.46 9.33 -0.91
N ARG A 69 0.08 8.60 -1.95
CA ARG A 69 -1.20 7.90 -2.01
C ARG A 69 -1.16 6.65 -1.14
N PRO A 70 -2.04 6.51 -0.13
CA PRO A 70 -2.10 5.30 0.68
C PRO A 70 -2.42 4.08 -0.19
N ALA A 71 -1.77 2.95 0.06
CA ALA A 71 -1.99 1.71 -0.70
C ALA A 71 -3.47 1.24 -0.69
N LYS A 72 -4.22 1.63 0.34
CA LYS A 72 -5.67 1.38 0.41
C LYS A 72 -6.50 2.16 -0.62
N HIS A 73 -5.92 3.23 -1.16
CA HIS A 73 -6.51 4.06 -2.21
C HIS A 73 -5.74 3.95 -3.53
N ALA A 74 -4.89 2.95 -3.65
CA ALA A 74 -4.37 2.57 -4.95
C ALA A 74 -5.59 2.29 -5.84
N GLY A 75 -5.79 3.15 -6.84
CA GLY A 75 -6.82 2.93 -7.84
C GLY A 75 -6.63 1.59 -8.53
N PRO A 76 -7.45 1.26 -9.47
CA PRO A 76 -7.34 0.02 -10.19
C PRO A 76 -5.89 -0.16 -10.66
N SER A 77 -5.37 -1.37 -10.53
CA SER A 77 -4.02 -1.69 -10.98
C SER A 77 -3.85 -1.31 -12.46
N PRO A 78 -2.63 -1.05 -12.93
CA PRO A 78 -2.39 -0.79 -14.36
C PRO A 78 -3.02 -1.85 -15.25
N LEU A 79 -3.01 -3.11 -14.81
CA LEU A 79 -3.67 -4.21 -15.48
C LEU A 79 -5.20 -4.04 -15.52
N ALA A 80 -5.80 -3.61 -14.42
CA ALA A 80 -7.24 -3.35 -14.36
C ALA A 80 -7.64 -2.16 -15.24
N MET A 81 -6.80 -1.12 -15.32
CA MET A 81 -7.01 0.00 -16.25
C MET A 81 -6.87 -0.41 -17.72
N GLN A 82 -5.88 -1.25 -18.03
CA GLN A 82 -5.73 -1.81 -19.38
C GLN A 82 -6.93 -2.68 -19.76
N LEU A 83 -7.40 -3.51 -18.84
CA LEU A 83 -8.56 -4.36 -19.04
C LEU A 83 -9.83 -3.51 -19.26
N ALA A 84 -10.04 -2.47 -18.43
CA ALA A 84 -11.14 -1.53 -18.60
C ALA A 84 -11.09 -0.84 -19.97
N SER A 85 -9.91 -0.33 -20.38
CA SER A 85 -9.73 0.30 -21.70
C SER A 85 -9.95 -0.67 -22.85
N HIS A 86 -9.68 -1.96 -22.65
CA HIS A 86 -9.94 -2.98 -23.67
C HIS A 86 -11.44 -3.29 -23.78
N LEU A 87 -12.12 -3.34 -22.66
CA LEU A 87 -13.59 -3.51 -22.62
C LEU A 87 -14.32 -2.32 -23.24
N ASP A 88 -13.84 -1.10 -23.03
CA ASP A 88 -14.42 0.11 -23.64
C ASP A 88 -14.24 0.15 -25.17
N ARG A 89 -13.17 -0.45 -25.69
CA ARG A 89 -12.91 -0.54 -27.14
C ARG A 89 -13.69 -1.65 -27.84
N THR A 90 -14.09 -2.68 -27.10
CA THR A 90 -15.00 -3.68 -27.64
C THR A 90 -16.40 -3.10 -27.58
N ALA A 91 -17.01 -2.88 -28.73
CA ALA A 91 -18.40 -2.40 -28.84
C ALA A 91 -19.36 -3.51 -28.36
N LEU A 92 -19.34 -3.76 -27.06
CA LEU A 92 -20.23 -4.70 -26.40
C LEU A 92 -21.57 -4.02 -26.10
N ASP A 93 -22.64 -4.78 -26.21
CA ASP A 93 -23.94 -4.39 -25.69
C ASP A 93 -23.82 -3.98 -24.20
N PRO A 94 -24.52 -2.92 -23.74
CA PRO A 94 -24.43 -2.46 -22.35
C PRO A 94 -24.61 -3.53 -21.27
N ALA A 95 -25.46 -4.51 -21.54
CA ALA A 95 -25.66 -5.65 -20.62
C ALA A 95 -24.44 -6.58 -20.58
N ALA A 96 -23.85 -6.86 -21.73
CA ALA A 96 -22.62 -7.65 -21.84
C ALA A 96 -21.43 -6.92 -21.24
N HIS A 97 -21.35 -5.60 -21.39
CA HIS A 97 -20.32 -4.77 -20.78
C HIS A 97 -20.38 -4.83 -19.24
N THR A 98 -21.57 -4.71 -18.67
CA THR A 98 -21.78 -4.81 -17.23
C THR A 98 -21.40 -6.18 -16.69
N ALA A 99 -21.78 -7.25 -17.39
CA ALA A 99 -21.44 -8.63 -17.01
C ALA A 99 -19.92 -8.88 -17.09
N ALA A 100 -19.27 -8.40 -18.14
CA ALA A 100 -17.81 -8.52 -18.31
C ALA A 100 -17.05 -7.75 -17.22
N TYR A 101 -17.53 -6.56 -16.86
CA TYR A 101 -16.93 -5.77 -15.77
C TYR A 101 -17.07 -6.45 -14.41
N ALA A 102 -18.24 -7.01 -14.11
CA ALA A 102 -18.50 -7.77 -12.89
C ALA A 102 -17.61 -9.01 -12.80
N ALA A 103 -17.45 -9.76 -13.89
CA ALA A 103 -16.57 -10.93 -13.96
C ALA A 103 -15.09 -10.55 -13.77
N ALA A 104 -14.63 -9.48 -14.41
CA ALA A 104 -13.27 -8.98 -14.27
C ALA A 104 -12.99 -8.50 -12.84
N SER A 105 -13.92 -7.80 -12.22
CA SER A 105 -13.82 -7.37 -10.82
C SER A 105 -13.76 -8.55 -9.85
N ALA A 106 -14.57 -9.58 -10.07
CA ALA A 106 -14.57 -10.81 -9.25
C ALA A 106 -13.22 -11.56 -9.34
N VAL A 107 -12.62 -11.63 -10.53
CA VAL A 107 -11.27 -12.23 -10.73
C VAL A 107 -10.20 -11.41 -10.01
N ILE A 108 -10.24 -10.09 -10.11
CA ILE A 108 -9.29 -9.19 -9.43
C ILE A 108 -9.42 -9.34 -7.92
N ASP A 109 -10.63 -9.40 -7.38
CA ASP A 109 -10.88 -9.60 -5.96
C ASP A 109 -10.43 -10.99 -5.49
N ALA A 110 -10.64 -12.02 -6.28
CA ALA A 110 -10.17 -13.37 -5.98
C ALA A 110 -8.64 -13.46 -5.96
N LEU A 111 -7.95 -12.80 -6.89
CA LEU A 111 -6.50 -12.74 -6.95
C LEU A 111 -5.92 -11.82 -5.86
N GLY A 112 -6.62 -10.72 -5.52
CA GLY A 112 -6.25 -9.80 -4.44
C GLY A 112 -6.60 -10.32 -3.05
N GLY A 113 -7.62 -11.16 -2.92
CA GLY A 113 -8.16 -11.69 -1.67
C GLY A 113 -7.23 -12.68 -0.96
N LYS A 114 -6.23 -13.23 -1.64
CA LYS A 114 -5.26 -14.14 -1.01
C LYS A 114 -4.36 -13.48 0.05
N ARG A 115 -4.46 -12.15 0.23
CA ARG A 115 -3.80 -11.40 1.31
C ARG A 115 -4.71 -10.99 2.47
N ARG A 116 -6.00 -11.33 2.42
CA ARG A 116 -6.99 -11.06 3.47
C ARG A 116 -7.40 -12.34 4.19
N GLY A 117 -6.47 -13.08 4.72
CA GLY A 117 -6.79 -14.32 5.39
C GLY A 117 -6.07 -14.52 6.70
N ARG A 118 -6.15 -13.54 7.60
CA ARG A 118 -6.03 -13.85 9.02
C ARG A 118 -7.32 -13.38 9.67
N PRO A 119 -8.27 -14.28 9.97
CA PRO A 119 -9.38 -13.91 10.83
C PRO A 119 -8.78 -13.41 12.13
N ALA A 120 -9.19 -12.21 12.55
CA ALA A 120 -8.91 -11.74 13.89
C ALA A 120 -9.36 -12.85 14.84
N ALA A 121 -8.42 -13.42 15.58
CA ALA A 121 -8.72 -14.39 16.60
C ALA A 121 -9.79 -13.77 17.49
N ALA A 122 -10.90 -14.46 17.61
CA ALA A 122 -11.98 -14.08 18.49
C ALA A 122 -11.38 -13.74 19.86
N ALA A 123 -11.71 -12.55 20.34
CA ALA A 123 -11.33 -12.12 21.67
C ALA A 123 -11.76 -13.17 22.67
N GLY A 124 -10.76 -13.77 23.29
CA GLY A 124 -10.98 -14.76 24.33
C GLY A 124 -11.83 -14.16 25.44
N SER A 125 -12.89 -14.82 25.74
CA SER A 125 -13.72 -14.64 26.90
C SER A 125 -12.85 -14.44 28.15
N SER A 126 -12.86 -13.23 28.68
CA SER A 126 -12.30 -12.95 29.99
C SER A 126 -13.27 -13.49 31.04
N ALA A 127 -12.97 -14.67 31.57
CA ALA A 127 -13.62 -15.19 32.74
C ALA A 127 -13.41 -14.22 33.95
N PRO A 128 -14.43 -13.97 34.76
CA PRO A 128 -14.29 -13.10 35.92
C PRO A 128 -13.43 -13.80 36.98
N ARG A 129 -12.38 -13.14 37.34
CA ARG A 129 -11.47 -13.57 38.42
C ARG A 129 -12.20 -13.45 39.76
N ALA A 130 -12.58 -14.59 40.35
CA ALA A 130 -13.15 -14.66 41.67
C ALA A 130 -12.21 -14.00 42.68
N ARG A 131 -12.71 -12.98 43.36
CA ARG A 131 -12.09 -12.39 44.54
C ARG A 131 -12.09 -13.42 45.66
N ARG A 132 -10.93 -13.92 46.01
CA ARG A 132 -10.73 -14.71 47.24
C ARG A 132 -10.61 -13.72 48.39
N SER A 133 -11.67 -13.61 49.18
CA SER A 133 -11.68 -12.94 50.46
C SER A 133 -10.72 -13.69 51.42
N LYS A 134 -9.71 -13.02 51.90
CA LYS A 134 -8.95 -13.44 53.05
C LYS A 134 -9.69 -12.93 54.30
N GLU A 135 -10.44 -13.78 54.94
CA GLU A 135 -10.83 -13.58 56.30
C GLU A 135 -9.58 -13.88 57.18
N GLY A 136 -9.12 -12.83 57.84
CA GLY A 136 -8.16 -12.96 58.92
C GLY A 136 -8.82 -13.40 60.17
N GLN A 137 -8.45 -14.53 60.68
CA GLN A 137 -8.76 -14.89 62.03
C GLN A 137 -7.60 -14.46 62.92
N HIS A 138 -7.89 -13.49 63.78
CA HIS A 138 -7.13 -13.24 64.97
C HIS A 138 -7.76 -14.08 66.10
N ALA A 139 -6.92 -14.87 66.69
CA ALA A 139 -7.08 -15.33 68.03
C ALA A 139 -5.79 -14.99 68.77
#